data_2169e2087c4bbfde4dc9709da8b1971c
#
_entry.id   2169e2087c4bbfde4dc9709da8b1971c
#
_cell.length_a   1.000
_cell.length_b   1.000
_cell.length_c   1.000
_cell.angle_alpha   90.00
_cell.angle_beta   90.00
_cell.angle_gamma   90.00
#
_symmetry.space_group_name_H-M   'P 1'
#
loop_
_entity.id
_entity.type
_entity.pdbx_description
1 polymer ?
#
loop_
_entity_poly.entity_id
_entity_poly.type
_entity_poly.pdbx_seq_one_letter_code
_entity_poly.pdbx_strand_id
1 'polypeptide(L)'
;MAPARTNADRTLLRPGAAGILVALASSAVFGLSGSFAKSLLETGWSSTGAVAVRMLGAALVLAVPAAVALHGRWSQVRENWRTIVLFGFVGVAGCQFFYFNAVERLSVGVALLLEFLAPVLMVLWIWLATRRRPGVRTILGTVAAVAGLVLVLDLAGSTRIDPVGVLWGLAAAVCLASYFFVTAKQNDSLPPLVLATGGMLVGGATMAALGLTGILPLAFSTADVDLGGWQTAWWVPLTGLVLLSTVLAYVTGIIAARSLGSRVASFVSLTEVLFAVLWAWLLLSELPRPIQLVGGCLIIAGVVLVRSDDPAGLPGEAASDVEPYA
;
A
#
# COMPACT_ATOMS: atom_id res chain seq x y z
N MET A 1 1.07 46.50 38.14
CA MET A 1 2.29 45.84 37.70
C MET A 1 1.94 44.38 37.41
N ALA A 2 1.62 44.06 36.14
CA ALA A 2 1.26 42.71 35.70
C ALA A 2 2.53 41.99 35.25
N PRO A 3 2.74 40.72 35.60
CA PRO A 3 3.96 40.00 35.20
C PRO A 3 3.89 39.68 33.70
N ALA A 4 4.99 40.00 33.00
CA ALA A 4 5.23 39.63 31.60
C ALA A 4 5.20 38.12 31.42
N ARG A 5 4.31 37.62 30.61
CA ARG A 5 4.31 36.21 30.14
C ARG A 5 5.46 36.05 29.15
N THR A 6 6.47 35.33 29.56
CA THR A 6 7.59 34.88 28.76
C THR A 6 7.10 34.00 27.63
N ASN A 7 7.34 34.46 26.37
CA ASN A 7 7.18 33.70 25.12
C ASN A 7 8.36 32.72 24.97
N ALA A 8 8.47 31.75 25.86
CA ALA A 8 9.34 30.60 25.67
C ALA A 8 8.48 29.39 25.36
N ASP A 9 8.90 28.64 24.35
CA ASP A 9 8.36 27.35 23.86
C ASP A 9 7.03 27.36 23.09
N ARG A 10 7.09 27.80 21.84
CA ARG A 10 6.19 27.34 20.79
C ARG A 10 6.95 26.96 19.51
N THR A 11 7.89 26.05 19.61
CA THR A 11 8.32 25.19 18.50
C THR A 11 7.45 23.92 18.46
N LEU A 12 6.16 24.07 18.64
CA LEU A 12 5.21 23.04 18.28
C LEU A 12 5.00 23.16 16.77
N LEU A 13 5.49 22.18 16.04
CA LEU A 13 5.19 21.98 14.61
C LEU A 13 3.69 22.29 14.41
N ARG A 14 3.37 23.13 13.44
CA ARG A 14 1.97 23.39 13.08
C ARG A 14 1.28 22.04 12.87
N PRO A 15 0.04 21.81 13.39
CA PRO A 15 -0.62 20.53 13.35
C PRO A 15 -0.58 19.83 11.98
N GLY A 16 -0.66 20.59 10.90
CA GLY A 16 -0.53 20.08 9.54
C GLY A 16 0.89 19.60 9.16
N ALA A 17 1.95 20.25 9.68
CA ALA A 17 3.33 19.84 9.37
C ALA A 17 3.70 18.51 10.03
N ALA A 18 3.28 18.30 11.28
CA ALA A 18 3.49 17.02 11.98
C ALA A 18 2.77 15.86 11.25
N GLY A 19 1.53 16.08 10.81
CA GLY A 19 0.78 15.09 10.02
C GLY A 19 1.49 14.71 8.72
N ILE A 20 2.02 15.69 7.99
CA ILE A 20 2.78 15.44 6.74
C ILE A 20 4.04 14.62 7.03
N LEU A 21 4.79 14.96 8.09
CA LEU A 21 5.99 14.19 8.46
C LEU A 21 5.66 12.74 8.81
N VAL A 22 4.58 12.49 9.54
CA VAL A 22 4.11 11.14 9.86
C VAL A 22 3.69 10.39 8.58
N ALA A 23 3.01 11.06 7.64
CA ALA A 23 2.63 10.48 6.36
C ALA A 23 3.86 10.12 5.50
N LEU A 24 4.85 11.00 5.43
CA LEU A 24 6.10 10.74 4.72
C LEU A 24 6.89 9.59 5.38
N ALA A 25 6.95 9.55 6.70
CA ALA A 25 7.57 8.44 7.43
C ALA A 25 6.85 7.11 7.14
N SER A 26 5.52 7.11 7.12
CA SER A 26 4.72 5.95 6.70
C SER A 26 5.07 5.50 5.29
N SER A 27 5.09 6.41 4.32
CA SER A 27 5.44 6.11 2.93
C SER A 27 6.87 5.58 2.80
N ALA A 28 7.81 6.14 3.56
CA ALA A 28 9.20 5.70 3.54
C ALA A 28 9.35 4.26 4.04
N VAL A 29 8.70 3.89 5.14
CA VAL A 29 8.79 2.53 5.69
C VAL A 29 7.95 1.53 4.89
N PHE A 30 6.81 1.94 4.28
CA PHE A 30 6.10 1.11 3.32
C PHE A 30 6.96 0.79 2.10
N GLY A 31 7.67 1.78 1.57
CA GLY A 31 8.56 1.62 0.43
C GLY A 31 9.66 0.56 0.61
N LEU A 32 10.07 0.25 1.84
CA LEU A 32 10.99 -0.85 2.14
C LEU A 32 10.43 -2.24 1.82
N SER A 33 9.10 -2.37 1.74
CA SER A 33 8.42 -3.66 1.60
C SER A 33 8.92 -4.48 0.42
N GLY A 34 9.01 -3.86 -0.76
CA GLY A 34 9.46 -4.54 -1.97
C GLY A 34 10.90 -5.00 -1.89
N SER A 35 11.79 -4.15 -1.35
CA SER A 35 13.21 -4.49 -1.23
C SER A 35 13.45 -5.64 -0.26
N PHE A 36 12.82 -5.63 0.91
CA PHE A 36 12.93 -6.74 1.86
C PHE A 36 12.28 -8.02 1.33
N ALA A 37 11.13 -7.90 0.64
CA ALA A 37 10.51 -9.07 0.04
C ALA A 37 11.40 -9.67 -1.03
N LYS A 38 11.91 -8.87 -1.97
CA LYS A 38 12.74 -9.33 -3.07
C LYS A 38 14.02 -10.01 -2.57
N SER A 39 14.67 -9.42 -1.59
CA SER A 39 15.89 -10.00 -1.02
C SER A 39 15.66 -11.40 -0.39
N LEU A 40 14.48 -11.64 0.20
CA LEU A 40 14.08 -12.97 0.69
C LEU A 40 13.75 -13.92 -0.46
N LEU A 41 13.01 -13.46 -1.48
CA LEU A 41 12.63 -14.28 -2.64
C LEU A 41 13.86 -14.78 -3.40
N GLU A 42 14.88 -13.95 -3.55
CA GLU A 42 16.15 -14.30 -4.21
C GLU A 42 16.92 -15.40 -3.47
N THR A 43 16.70 -15.62 -2.18
CA THR A 43 17.30 -16.70 -1.40
C THR A 43 16.50 -17.99 -1.38
N GLY A 44 15.36 -18.03 -2.09
CA GLY A 44 14.51 -19.22 -2.21
C GLY A 44 13.26 -19.23 -1.34
N TRP A 45 12.89 -18.10 -0.73
CA TRP A 45 11.55 -17.96 -0.16
C TRP A 45 10.52 -17.92 -1.29
N SER A 46 9.37 -18.55 -1.07
CA SER A 46 8.23 -18.35 -1.96
C SER A 46 7.46 -17.07 -1.60
N SER A 47 6.83 -16.43 -2.59
CA SER A 47 5.92 -15.31 -2.36
C SER A 47 4.83 -15.64 -1.33
N THR A 48 4.28 -16.86 -1.40
CA THR A 48 3.28 -17.38 -0.43
C THR A 48 3.84 -17.40 0.99
N GLY A 49 5.05 -17.93 1.18
CA GLY A 49 5.69 -17.99 2.50
C GLY A 49 5.98 -16.61 3.07
N ALA A 50 6.55 -15.73 2.25
CA ALA A 50 6.86 -14.36 2.65
C ALA A 50 5.61 -13.58 3.06
N VAL A 51 4.52 -13.66 2.27
CA VAL A 51 3.24 -13.02 2.59
C VAL A 51 2.60 -13.61 3.85
N ALA A 52 2.59 -14.95 4.00
CA ALA A 52 2.02 -15.60 5.18
C ALA A 52 2.71 -15.15 6.46
N VAL A 53 4.05 -15.21 6.51
CA VAL A 53 4.82 -14.82 7.70
C VAL A 53 4.70 -13.32 7.97
N ARG A 54 4.78 -12.47 6.94
CA ARG A 54 4.58 -11.03 7.06
C ARG A 54 3.25 -10.69 7.71
N MET A 55 2.16 -11.25 7.16
CA MET A 55 0.80 -10.93 7.60
C MET A 55 0.50 -11.48 8.98
N LEU A 56 0.83 -12.74 9.25
CA LEU A 56 0.61 -13.36 10.57
C LEU A 56 1.48 -12.71 11.64
N GLY A 57 2.74 -12.41 11.34
CA GLY A 57 3.63 -11.70 12.25
C GLY A 57 3.12 -10.30 12.59
N ALA A 58 2.67 -9.54 11.59
CA ALA A 58 2.09 -8.23 11.81
C ALA A 58 0.76 -8.30 12.58
N ALA A 59 -0.13 -9.27 12.26
CA ALA A 59 -1.37 -9.48 12.99
C ALA A 59 -1.12 -9.82 14.47
N LEU A 60 -0.10 -10.62 14.76
CA LEU A 60 0.28 -10.97 16.13
C LEU A 60 0.74 -9.73 16.91
N VAL A 61 1.60 -8.90 16.33
CA VAL A 61 2.09 -7.67 16.97
C VAL A 61 0.94 -6.65 17.17
N LEU A 62 0.06 -6.52 16.18
CA LEU A 62 -1.06 -5.59 16.22
C LEU A 62 -2.27 -6.11 17.02
N ALA A 63 -2.28 -7.38 17.42
CA ALA A 63 -3.41 -7.98 18.15
C ALA A 63 -3.75 -7.23 19.44
N VAL A 64 -2.73 -6.86 20.24
CA VAL A 64 -2.92 -6.13 21.50
C VAL A 64 -3.47 -4.72 21.25
N PRO A 65 -2.81 -3.85 20.44
CA PRO A 65 -3.36 -2.52 20.18
C PRO A 65 -4.71 -2.55 19.47
N ALA A 66 -5.01 -3.54 18.62
CA ALA A 66 -6.33 -3.71 18.02
C ALA A 66 -7.40 -4.10 19.06
N ALA A 67 -7.09 -5.00 19.99
CA ALA A 67 -7.98 -5.36 21.09
C ALA A 67 -8.26 -4.16 22.00
N VAL A 68 -7.25 -3.35 22.30
CA VAL A 68 -7.40 -2.09 23.06
C VAL A 68 -8.29 -1.10 22.28
N ALA A 69 -8.07 -0.93 20.97
CA ALA A 69 -8.89 -0.05 20.14
C ALA A 69 -10.36 -0.49 20.07
N LEU A 70 -10.62 -1.79 20.22
CA LEU A 70 -11.97 -2.35 20.22
C LEU A 70 -12.76 -2.04 21.49
N HIS A 71 -12.07 -1.76 22.62
CA HIS A 71 -12.68 -1.42 23.91
C HIS A 71 -13.81 -2.37 24.33
N GLY A 72 -13.65 -3.68 24.14
CA GLY A 72 -14.63 -4.70 24.48
C GLY A 72 -15.83 -4.82 23.53
N ARG A 73 -15.91 -4.00 22.46
CA ARG A 73 -17.00 -4.02 21.46
C ARG A 73 -16.84 -5.14 20.43
N TRP A 74 -16.71 -6.38 20.89
CA TRP A 74 -16.49 -7.57 20.03
C TRP A 74 -17.64 -7.83 19.06
N SER A 75 -18.87 -7.34 19.37
CA SER A 75 -20.01 -7.41 18.46
C SER A 75 -19.70 -6.79 17.10
N GLN A 76 -18.93 -5.68 17.07
CA GLN A 76 -18.52 -5.01 15.82
C GLN A 76 -17.70 -5.91 14.89
N VAL A 77 -16.83 -6.75 15.44
CA VAL A 77 -16.07 -7.73 14.64
C VAL A 77 -17.02 -8.76 14.05
N ARG A 78 -17.98 -9.25 14.86
CA ARG A 78 -18.96 -10.24 14.40
C ARG A 78 -19.92 -9.67 13.34
N GLU A 79 -20.32 -8.43 13.48
CA GLU A 79 -21.20 -7.76 12.53
C GLU A 79 -20.50 -7.48 11.20
N ASN A 80 -19.19 -7.15 11.25
CA ASN A 80 -18.38 -6.80 10.09
C ASN A 80 -17.50 -7.96 9.57
N TRP A 81 -17.75 -9.21 9.97
CA TRP A 81 -16.89 -10.36 9.63
C TRP A 81 -16.71 -10.53 8.10
N ARG A 82 -17.77 -10.31 7.32
CA ARG A 82 -17.72 -10.43 5.86
C ARG A 82 -16.76 -9.38 5.24
N THR A 83 -16.80 -8.15 5.77
CA THR A 83 -15.89 -7.08 5.34
C THR A 83 -14.45 -7.43 5.69
N ILE A 84 -14.20 -7.92 6.92
CA ILE A 84 -12.86 -8.33 7.36
C ILE A 84 -12.33 -9.47 6.49
N VAL A 85 -13.15 -10.47 6.19
CA VAL A 85 -12.76 -11.61 5.34
C VAL A 85 -12.49 -11.17 3.91
N LEU A 86 -13.38 -10.39 3.30
CA LEU A 86 -13.21 -9.90 1.93
C LEU A 86 -11.99 -8.98 1.82
N PHE A 87 -11.83 -8.06 2.77
CA PHE A 87 -10.68 -7.19 2.88
C PHE A 87 -9.37 -7.98 3.04
N GLY A 88 -9.35 -8.98 3.92
CA GLY A 88 -8.18 -9.81 4.16
C GLY A 88 -7.81 -10.68 2.97
N PHE A 89 -8.80 -11.28 2.31
CA PHE A 89 -8.56 -12.18 1.18
C PHE A 89 -8.14 -11.43 -0.09
N VAL A 90 -8.88 -10.38 -0.47
CA VAL A 90 -8.63 -9.65 -1.73
C VAL A 90 -7.66 -8.49 -1.50
N GLY A 91 -7.99 -7.60 -0.56
CA GLY A 91 -7.24 -6.36 -0.37
C GLY A 91 -5.86 -6.57 0.27
N VAL A 92 -5.73 -7.55 1.16
CA VAL A 92 -4.46 -7.80 1.87
C VAL A 92 -3.71 -8.96 1.23
N ALA A 93 -4.25 -10.18 1.28
CA ALA A 93 -3.56 -11.36 0.78
C ALA A 93 -3.34 -11.31 -0.74
N GLY A 94 -4.40 -11.06 -1.51
CA GLY A 94 -4.33 -11.00 -2.98
C GLY A 94 -3.37 -9.92 -3.45
N CYS A 95 -3.51 -8.70 -2.95
CA CYS A 95 -2.66 -7.58 -3.33
C CYS A 95 -1.18 -7.89 -3.05
N GLN A 96 -0.84 -8.34 -1.84
CA GLN A 96 0.53 -8.63 -1.46
C GLN A 96 1.11 -9.85 -2.18
N PHE A 97 0.30 -10.89 -2.38
CA PHE A 97 0.73 -12.09 -3.11
C PHE A 97 1.07 -11.74 -4.57
N PHE A 98 0.21 -11.01 -5.24
CA PHE A 98 0.45 -10.60 -6.63
C PHE A 98 1.60 -9.61 -6.75
N TYR A 99 1.72 -8.67 -5.82
CA TYR A 99 2.85 -7.74 -5.76
C TYR A 99 4.18 -8.47 -5.56
N PHE A 100 4.27 -9.44 -4.64
CA PHE A 100 5.52 -10.18 -4.40
C PHE A 100 5.90 -11.07 -5.60
N ASN A 101 4.93 -11.66 -6.30
CA ASN A 101 5.20 -12.35 -7.56
C ASN A 101 5.65 -11.38 -8.67
N ALA A 102 5.18 -10.13 -8.65
CA ALA A 102 5.67 -9.11 -9.58
C ALA A 102 7.11 -8.71 -9.27
N VAL A 103 7.48 -8.44 -8.00
CA VAL A 103 8.86 -8.05 -7.63
C VAL A 103 9.87 -9.17 -7.80
N GLU A 104 9.45 -10.44 -7.79
CA GLU A 104 10.30 -11.59 -8.13
C GLU A 104 10.79 -11.52 -9.59
N ARG A 105 10.02 -10.90 -10.49
CA ARG A 105 10.24 -10.88 -11.94
C ARG A 105 10.59 -9.49 -12.49
N LEU A 106 10.23 -8.45 -11.78
CA LEU A 106 10.42 -7.04 -12.16
C LEU A 106 11.28 -6.33 -11.12
N SER A 107 11.76 -5.14 -11.47
CA SER A 107 12.29 -4.25 -10.43
C SER A 107 11.19 -3.80 -9.48
N VAL A 108 11.55 -3.55 -8.21
CA VAL A 108 10.61 -3.11 -7.16
C VAL A 108 9.84 -1.88 -7.59
N GLY A 109 10.53 -0.89 -8.18
CA GLY A 109 9.90 0.34 -8.66
C GLY A 109 8.86 0.10 -9.75
N VAL A 110 9.16 -0.77 -10.74
CA VAL A 110 8.21 -1.11 -11.82
C VAL A 110 6.99 -1.86 -11.27
N ALA A 111 7.19 -2.84 -10.39
CA ALA A 111 6.11 -3.60 -9.77
C ALA A 111 5.15 -2.68 -8.98
N LEU A 112 5.70 -1.74 -8.21
CA LEU A 112 4.91 -0.79 -7.43
C LEU A 112 4.18 0.22 -8.30
N LEU A 113 4.81 0.71 -9.38
CA LEU A 113 4.15 1.60 -10.35
C LEU A 113 2.95 0.93 -11.04
N LEU A 114 3.06 -0.37 -11.35
CA LEU A 114 1.93 -1.16 -11.88
C LEU A 114 0.79 -1.23 -10.86
N GLU A 115 1.08 -1.52 -9.60
CA GLU A 115 0.08 -1.57 -8.52
C GLU A 115 -0.62 -0.21 -8.34
N PHE A 116 0.13 0.89 -8.42
CA PHE A 116 -0.40 2.25 -8.31
C PHE A 116 -1.27 2.70 -9.50
N LEU A 117 -1.46 1.87 -10.52
CA LEU A 117 -2.52 2.08 -11.52
C LEU A 117 -3.94 1.79 -11.00
N ALA A 118 -4.09 1.28 -9.78
CA ALA A 118 -5.38 1.01 -9.16
C ALA A 118 -6.40 2.15 -9.29
N PRO A 119 -6.09 3.44 -9.05
CA PRO A 119 -7.03 4.54 -9.24
C PRO A 119 -7.51 4.67 -10.70
N VAL A 120 -6.64 4.41 -11.66
CA VAL A 120 -6.99 4.42 -13.10
C VAL A 120 -7.97 3.29 -13.42
N LEU A 121 -7.72 2.09 -12.88
CA LEU A 121 -8.63 0.95 -13.03
C LEU A 121 -9.98 1.20 -12.36
N MET A 122 -10.01 1.89 -11.20
CA MET A 122 -11.25 2.29 -10.55
C MET A 122 -12.08 3.22 -11.42
N VAL A 123 -11.47 4.25 -12.00
CA VAL A 123 -12.13 5.18 -12.92
C VAL A 123 -12.71 4.44 -14.12
N LEU A 124 -11.91 3.57 -14.73
CA LEU A 124 -12.33 2.77 -15.87
C LEU A 124 -13.54 1.88 -15.51
N TRP A 125 -13.48 1.23 -14.35
CA TRP A 125 -14.58 0.41 -13.84
C TRP A 125 -15.85 1.22 -13.62
N ILE A 126 -15.77 2.37 -12.93
CA ILE A 126 -16.91 3.25 -12.68
C ILE A 126 -17.52 3.74 -14.01
N TRP A 127 -16.69 4.15 -14.95
CA TRP A 127 -17.16 4.57 -16.27
C TRP A 127 -17.90 3.46 -17.02
N LEU A 128 -17.34 2.24 -17.06
CA LEU A 128 -17.97 1.09 -17.70
C LEU A 128 -19.31 0.72 -17.03
N ALA A 129 -19.36 0.76 -15.70
CA ALA A 129 -20.53 0.38 -14.92
C ALA A 129 -21.64 1.43 -14.97
N THR A 130 -21.30 2.72 -14.88
CA THR A 130 -22.29 3.82 -14.78
C THR A 130 -22.59 4.49 -16.11
N ARG A 131 -21.73 4.27 -17.14
CA ARG A 131 -21.76 4.96 -18.44
C ARG A 131 -21.68 6.49 -18.32
N ARG A 132 -21.41 7.04 -17.17
CA ARG A 132 -21.16 8.48 -16.97
C ARG A 132 -19.74 8.82 -17.43
N ARG A 133 -19.64 9.86 -18.28
CA ARG A 133 -18.32 10.30 -18.78
C ARG A 133 -17.48 10.87 -17.64
N PRO A 134 -16.23 10.42 -17.47
CA PRO A 134 -15.31 11.01 -16.51
C PRO A 134 -15.03 12.47 -16.83
N GLY A 135 -14.65 13.26 -15.83
CA GLY A 135 -14.20 14.63 -16.02
C GLY A 135 -12.96 14.72 -16.91
N VAL A 136 -12.73 15.90 -17.47
CA VAL A 136 -11.56 16.12 -18.36
C VAL A 136 -10.23 15.83 -17.65
N ARG A 137 -10.09 16.22 -16.40
CA ARG A 137 -8.89 15.94 -15.59
C ARG A 137 -8.67 14.44 -15.41
N THR A 138 -9.74 13.70 -15.14
CA THR A 138 -9.70 12.24 -15.03
C THR A 138 -9.28 11.59 -16.33
N ILE A 139 -9.77 12.05 -17.49
CA ILE A 139 -9.37 11.54 -18.81
C ILE A 139 -7.89 11.84 -19.06
N LEU A 140 -7.45 13.09 -18.87
CA LEU A 140 -6.05 13.49 -19.03
C LEU A 140 -5.11 12.70 -18.09
N GLY A 141 -5.53 12.52 -16.84
CA GLY A 141 -4.78 11.73 -15.86
C GLY A 141 -4.66 10.25 -16.27
N THR A 142 -5.74 9.67 -16.77
CA THR A 142 -5.73 8.28 -17.28
C THR A 142 -4.80 8.13 -18.47
N VAL A 143 -4.87 9.06 -19.44
CA VAL A 143 -3.98 9.05 -20.61
C VAL A 143 -2.51 9.20 -20.18
N ALA A 144 -2.21 10.13 -19.27
CA ALA A 144 -0.86 10.32 -18.74
C ALA A 144 -0.35 9.04 -18.03
N ALA A 145 -1.18 8.41 -17.19
CA ALA A 145 -0.81 7.19 -16.50
C ALA A 145 -0.55 6.01 -17.47
N VAL A 146 -1.36 5.85 -18.50
CA VAL A 146 -1.17 4.81 -19.53
C VAL A 146 0.08 5.10 -20.37
N ALA A 147 0.30 6.34 -20.77
CA ALA A 147 1.53 6.74 -21.47
C ALA A 147 2.78 6.50 -20.59
N GLY A 148 2.70 6.84 -19.31
CA GLY A 148 3.74 6.56 -18.34
C GLY A 148 4.02 5.07 -18.18
N LEU A 149 2.98 4.23 -18.18
CA LEU A 149 3.13 2.78 -18.14
C LEU A 149 3.92 2.26 -19.36
N VAL A 150 3.60 2.73 -20.55
CA VAL A 150 4.33 2.34 -21.78
C VAL A 150 5.82 2.69 -21.68
N LEU A 151 6.15 3.86 -21.12
CA LEU A 151 7.54 4.26 -20.89
C LEU A 151 8.23 3.42 -19.80
N VAL A 152 7.52 3.11 -18.69
CA VAL A 152 8.07 2.29 -17.60
C VAL A 152 8.36 0.87 -18.08
N LEU A 153 7.50 0.34 -18.94
CA LEU A 153 7.69 -0.97 -19.54
C LEU A 153 8.82 -0.98 -20.58
N ASP A 154 9.30 0.19 -21.01
CA ASP A 154 10.44 0.34 -21.93
C ASP A 154 10.39 -0.65 -23.12
N LEU A 155 9.22 -0.75 -23.75
CA LEU A 155 8.93 -1.75 -24.81
C LEU A 155 9.87 -1.64 -26.00
N ALA A 156 10.52 -0.50 -26.20
CA ALA A 156 11.51 -0.26 -27.26
C ALA A 156 12.96 -0.52 -26.79
N GLY A 157 13.17 -0.78 -25.50
CA GLY A 157 14.49 -0.99 -24.90
C GLY A 157 15.05 -2.39 -25.16
N SER A 158 16.35 -2.54 -24.89
CA SER A 158 17.08 -3.81 -25.04
C SER A 158 16.76 -4.86 -23.98
N THR A 159 16.17 -4.44 -22.85
CA THR A 159 15.82 -5.36 -21.74
C THR A 159 14.37 -5.79 -21.91
N ARG A 160 14.16 -7.07 -22.13
CA ARG A 160 12.82 -7.65 -22.20
C ARG A 160 12.22 -7.66 -20.79
N ILE A 161 11.16 -6.89 -20.58
CA ILE A 161 10.35 -6.99 -19.35
C ILE A 161 9.59 -8.32 -19.40
N ASP A 162 9.59 -9.03 -18.28
CA ASP A 162 8.84 -10.27 -18.14
C ASP A 162 7.31 -9.98 -18.18
N PRO A 163 6.59 -10.44 -19.22
CA PRO A 163 5.15 -10.21 -19.33
C PRO A 163 4.36 -10.82 -18.17
N VAL A 164 4.85 -11.93 -17.60
CA VAL A 164 4.22 -12.60 -16.46
C VAL A 164 4.33 -11.71 -15.22
N GLY A 165 5.48 -11.06 -15.01
CA GLY A 165 5.66 -10.06 -13.96
C GLY A 165 4.70 -8.88 -14.10
N VAL A 166 4.48 -8.40 -15.35
CA VAL A 166 3.50 -7.31 -15.62
C VAL A 166 2.07 -7.77 -15.28
N LEU A 167 1.69 -8.98 -15.66
CA LEU A 167 0.36 -9.53 -15.32
C LEU A 167 0.17 -9.61 -13.80
N TRP A 168 1.18 -10.03 -13.06
CA TRP A 168 1.15 -10.03 -11.59
C TRP A 168 0.99 -8.63 -11.01
N GLY A 169 1.73 -7.63 -11.52
CA GLY A 169 1.61 -6.24 -11.09
C GLY A 169 0.23 -5.64 -11.37
N LEU A 170 -0.36 -5.92 -12.54
CA LEU A 170 -1.73 -5.51 -12.87
C LEU A 170 -2.78 -6.23 -12.00
N ALA A 171 -2.56 -7.50 -11.67
CA ALA A 171 -3.42 -8.22 -10.73
C ALA A 171 -3.38 -7.60 -9.32
N ALA A 172 -2.20 -7.16 -8.87
CA ALA A 172 -2.06 -6.39 -7.64
C ALA A 172 -2.87 -5.09 -7.70
N ALA A 173 -2.80 -4.35 -8.82
CA ALA A 173 -3.60 -3.13 -9.01
C ALA A 173 -5.12 -3.38 -8.94
N VAL A 174 -5.61 -4.49 -9.51
CA VAL A 174 -7.03 -4.88 -9.41
C VAL A 174 -7.41 -5.18 -7.96
N CYS A 175 -6.55 -5.88 -7.21
CA CYS A 175 -6.78 -6.15 -5.80
C CYS A 175 -6.76 -4.86 -4.97
N LEU A 176 -5.83 -3.95 -5.24
CA LEU A 176 -5.77 -2.65 -4.59
C LEU A 176 -7.01 -1.78 -4.91
N ALA A 177 -7.48 -1.78 -6.16
CA ALA A 177 -8.73 -1.12 -6.54
C ALA A 177 -9.93 -1.72 -5.78
N SER A 178 -9.99 -3.05 -5.66
CA SER A 178 -11.02 -3.75 -4.90
C SER A 178 -10.97 -3.41 -3.40
N TYR A 179 -9.76 -3.29 -2.85
CA TYR A 179 -9.53 -2.81 -1.48
C TYR A 179 -10.18 -1.44 -1.25
N PHE A 180 -9.97 -0.48 -2.15
CA PHE A 180 -10.59 0.84 -2.05
C PHE A 180 -12.11 0.78 -2.13
N PHE A 181 -12.69 -0.06 -3.00
CA PHE A 181 -14.15 -0.24 -3.06
C PHE A 181 -14.74 -0.85 -1.79
N VAL A 182 -14.05 -1.82 -1.19
CA VAL A 182 -14.50 -2.47 0.05
C VAL A 182 -14.43 -1.49 1.23
N THR A 183 -13.33 -0.75 1.34
CA THR A 183 -13.14 0.21 2.44
C THR A 183 -14.06 1.42 2.32
N ALA A 184 -14.37 1.89 1.11
CA ALA A 184 -15.28 3.01 0.87
C ALA A 184 -16.76 2.71 1.26
N LYS A 185 -17.16 1.44 1.28
CA LYS A 185 -18.51 1.02 1.70
C LYS A 185 -18.63 0.76 3.20
N GLN A 186 -17.56 0.94 3.94
CA GLN A 186 -17.51 0.60 5.36
C GLN A 186 -18.19 1.70 6.18
N ASN A 187 -19.12 1.29 7.06
CA ASN A 187 -19.63 2.15 8.13
C ASN A 187 -18.50 2.40 9.15
N ASP A 188 -18.45 3.60 9.75
CA ASP A 188 -17.48 4.03 10.77
C ASP A 188 -17.49 3.18 12.07
N SER A 189 -18.21 2.06 12.06
CA SER A 189 -18.41 1.22 13.23
C SER A 189 -17.14 0.46 13.66
N LEU A 190 -16.22 0.13 12.72
CA LEU A 190 -15.03 -0.68 13.03
C LEU A 190 -13.76 0.19 13.01
N PRO A 191 -12.96 0.20 14.10
CA PRO A 191 -11.70 0.92 14.09
C PRO A 191 -10.77 0.44 12.97
N PRO A 192 -10.11 1.35 12.19
CA PRO A 192 -9.26 0.97 11.06
C PRO A 192 -8.15 -0.02 11.44
N LEU A 193 -7.61 0.09 12.65
CA LEU A 193 -6.60 -0.82 13.16
C LEU A 193 -7.14 -2.25 13.33
N VAL A 194 -8.40 -2.38 13.76
CA VAL A 194 -9.07 -3.70 13.92
C VAL A 194 -9.30 -4.34 12.56
N LEU A 195 -9.74 -3.54 11.56
CA LEU A 195 -9.89 -4.02 10.18
C LEU A 195 -8.55 -4.47 9.60
N ALA A 196 -7.49 -3.66 9.76
CA ALA A 196 -6.16 -4.00 9.27
C ALA A 196 -5.64 -5.28 9.92
N THR A 197 -5.73 -5.39 11.26
CA THR A 197 -5.26 -6.58 11.99
C THR A 197 -6.07 -7.83 11.62
N GLY A 198 -7.40 -7.72 11.56
CA GLY A 198 -8.28 -8.80 11.15
C GLY A 198 -8.03 -9.23 9.71
N GLY A 199 -7.86 -8.27 8.81
CA GLY A 199 -7.51 -8.54 7.42
C GLY A 199 -6.15 -9.24 7.26
N MET A 200 -5.14 -8.80 8.02
CA MET A 200 -3.82 -9.47 8.03
C MET A 200 -3.92 -10.89 8.58
N LEU A 201 -4.70 -11.10 9.63
CA LEU A 201 -4.91 -12.45 10.18
C LEU A 201 -5.59 -13.36 9.15
N VAL A 202 -6.67 -12.92 8.53
CA VAL A 202 -7.38 -13.67 7.49
C VAL A 202 -6.48 -13.91 6.28
N GLY A 203 -5.82 -12.87 5.80
CA GLY A 203 -4.93 -12.95 4.64
C GLY A 203 -3.76 -13.89 4.86
N GLY A 204 -3.07 -13.74 6.01
CA GLY A 204 -1.96 -14.59 6.38
C GLY A 204 -2.37 -16.05 6.61
N ALA A 205 -3.51 -16.29 7.26
CA ALA A 205 -4.06 -17.63 7.45
C ALA A 205 -4.45 -18.27 6.10
N THR A 206 -5.00 -17.50 5.18
CA THR A 206 -5.32 -17.97 3.82
C THR A 206 -4.06 -18.39 3.06
N MET A 207 -3.02 -17.55 3.06
CA MET A 207 -1.75 -17.88 2.40
C MET A 207 -1.08 -19.12 3.04
N ALA A 208 -1.08 -19.19 4.37
CA ALA A 208 -0.57 -20.36 5.07
C ALA A 208 -1.36 -21.63 4.71
N ALA A 209 -2.69 -21.57 4.70
CA ALA A 209 -3.53 -22.72 4.33
C ALA A 209 -3.30 -23.18 2.88
N LEU A 210 -3.24 -22.23 1.92
CA LEU A 210 -2.98 -22.55 0.50
C LEU A 210 -1.58 -23.14 0.30
N GLY A 211 -0.60 -22.67 1.07
CA GLY A 211 0.75 -23.22 1.05
C GLY A 211 0.82 -24.61 1.68
N LEU A 212 0.22 -24.82 2.86
CA LEU A 212 0.23 -26.10 3.55
C LEU A 212 -0.54 -27.21 2.81
N THR A 213 -1.58 -26.83 2.06
CA THR A 213 -2.34 -27.76 1.22
C THR A 213 -1.63 -28.08 -0.11
N GLY A 214 -0.51 -27.43 -0.41
CA GLY A 214 0.24 -27.64 -1.65
C GLY A 214 -0.40 -26.98 -2.89
N ILE A 215 -1.46 -26.18 -2.73
CA ILE A 215 -2.09 -25.44 -3.85
C ILE A 215 -1.14 -24.34 -4.35
N LEU A 216 -0.44 -23.69 -3.43
CA LEU A 216 0.60 -22.71 -3.76
C LEU A 216 1.96 -23.20 -3.24
N PRO A 217 3.07 -22.81 -3.91
CA PRO A 217 4.39 -23.17 -3.44
C PRO A 217 4.65 -22.53 -2.08
N LEU A 218 5.10 -23.34 -1.10
CA LEU A 218 5.47 -22.88 0.23
C LEU A 218 6.92 -23.28 0.48
N ALA A 219 7.81 -22.31 0.37
CA ALA A 219 9.23 -22.52 0.59
C ALA A 219 9.79 -21.43 1.51
N PHE A 220 10.72 -21.81 2.34
CA PHE A 220 11.48 -20.96 3.25
C PHE A 220 12.98 -21.28 3.10
N SER A 221 13.79 -20.26 3.27
CA SER A 221 15.25 -20.40 3.24
C SER A 221 15.84 -19.75 4.49
N THR A 222 16.90 -20.35 5.00
CA THR A 222 17.70 -19.79 6.09
C THR A 222 19.05 -19.26 5.59
N ALA A 223 19.21 -19.16 4.26
CA ALA A 223 20.41 -18.60 3.65
C ALA A 223 20.54 -17.11 3.98
N ASP A 224 21.76 -16.66 4.09
CA ASP A 224 22.06 -15.25 4.27
C ASP A 224 21.60 -14.44 3.05
N VAL A 225 21.19 -13.22 3.30
CA VAL A 225 20.59 -12.30 2.33
C VAL A 225 21.57 -11.17 2.06
N ASP A 226 21.75 -10.81 0.81
CA ASP A 226 22.50 -9.63 0.41
C ASP A 226 21.57 -8.39 0.40
N LEU A 227 21.95 -7.37 1.16
CA LEU A 227 21.31 -6.06 1.16
C LEU A 227 22.34 -4.99 0.80
N GLY A 228 22.46 -4.72 -0.51
CA GLY A 228 23.36 -3.68 -1.02
C GLY A 228 24.84 -3.99 -0.80
N GLY A 229 25.25 -5.24 -0.90
CA GLY A 229 26.60 -5.72 -0.63
C GLY A 229 26.88 -6.13 0.82
N TRP A 230 25.87 -6.07 1.69
CA TRP A 230 25.97 -6.45 3.09
C TRP A 230 25.27 -7.79 3.30
N GLN A 231 26.06 -8.82 3.60
CA GLN A 231 25.51 -10.13 3.95
C GLN A 231 24.88 -10.08 5.34
N THR A 232 23.58 -10.35 5.41
CA THR A 232 22.80 -10.35 6.66
C THR A 232 22.07 -11.67 6.82
N ALA A 233 21.74 -12.04 8.05
CA ALA A 233 20.90 -13.20 8.29
C ALA A 233 19.47 -12.96 7.78
N TRP A 234 18.82 -13.99 7.24
CA TRP A 234 17.49 -13.98 6.65
C TRP A 234 16.40 -13.33 7.54
N TRP A 235 16.54 -13.43 8.85
CA TRP A 235 15.58 -12.85 9.80
C TRP A 235 15.64 -11.30 9.85
N VAL A 236 16.72 -10.67 9.40
CA VAL A 236 16.87 -9.20 9.37
C VAL A 236 15.87 -8.59 8.39
N PRO A 237 15.89 -8.91 7.07
CA PRO A 237 14.87 -8.39 6.15
C PRO A 237 13.45 -8.89 6.51
N LEU A 238 13.29 -10.09 7.07
CA LEU A 238 12.00 -10.58 7.51
C LEU A 238 11.41 -9.74 8.66
N THR A 239 12.19 -9.44 9.69
CA THR A 239 11.75 -8.56 10.78
C THR A 239 11.51 -7.13 10.30
N GLY A 240 12.33 -6.62 9.39
CA GLY A 240 12.11 -5.35 8.71
C GLY A 240 10.78 -5.34 7.95
N LEU A 241 10.49 -6.42 7.23
CA LEU A 241 9.24 -6.59 6.48
C LEU A 241 8.01 -6.61 7.41
N VAL A 242 8.09 -7.31 8.54
CA VAL A 242 6.99 -7.40 9.52
C VAL A 242 6.85 -6.10 10.31
N LEU A 243 7.91 -5.64 10.96
CA LEU A 243 7.83 -4.55 11.95
C LEU A 243 7.87 -3.16 11.31
N LEU A 244 8.76 -2.92 10.35
CA LEU A 244 8.90 -1.60 9.72
C LEU A 244 7.87 -1.42 8.63
N SER A 245 7.93 -2.24 7.57
CA SER A 245 7.09 -2.02 6.38
C SER A 245 5.67 -2.57 6.51
N THR A 246 5.30 -3.16 7.65
CA THR A 246 3.90 -3.52 7.92
C THR A 246 3.40 -2.86 9.20
N VAL A 247 3.86 -3.25 10.38
CA VAL A 247 3.30 -2.74 11.63
C VAL A 247 3.45 -1.22 11.76
N LEU A 248 4.68 -0.71 11.68
CA LEU A 248 4.95 0.72 11.82
C LEU A 248 4.29 1.52 10.69
N ALA A 249 4.37 1.03 9.47
CA ALA A 249 3.79 1.67 8.30
C ALA A 249 2.26 1.81 8.41
N TYR A 250 1.55 0.76 8.80
CA TYR A 250 0.08 0.82 8.98
C TYR A 250 -0.32 1.72 10.14
N VAL A 251 0.37 1.65 11.28
CA VAL A 251 0.07 2.51 12.44
C VAL A 251 0.28 3.98 12.09
N THR A 252 1.43 4.32 11.49
CA THR A 252 1.73 5.71 11.08
C THR A 252 0.82 6.19 9.96
N GLY A 253 0.46 5.31 9.01
CA GLY A 253 -0.51 5.60 7.95
C GLY A 253 -1.90 5.93 8.48
N ILE A 254 -2.40 5.18 9.47
CA ILE A 254 -3.68 5.46 10.13
C ILE A 254 -3.62 6.79 10.90
N ILE A 255 -2.52 7.07 11.61
CA ILE A 255 -2.32 8.34 12.31
C ILE A 255 -2.30 9.51 11.30
N ALA A 256 -1.58 9.36 10.19
CA ALA A 256 -1.50 10.35 9.14
C ALA A 256 -2.89 10.63 8.52
N ALA A 257 -3.64 9.58 8.18
CA ALA A 257 -4.98 9.72 7.62
C ALA A 257 -5.95 10.45 8.57
N ARG A 258 -5.86 10.20 9.88
CA ARG A 258 -6.67 10.89 10.88
C ARG A 258 -6.26 12.34 11.10
N SER A 259 -4.98 12.68 10.92
CA SER A 259 -4.48 14.04 11.16
C SER A 259 -4.59 14.96 9.95
N LEU A 260 -4.52 14.41 8.73
CA LEU A 260 -4.52 15.17 7.47
C LEU A 260 -5.84 15.06 6.69
N GLY A 261 -6.70 14.12 7.08
CA GLY A 261 -7.81 13.65 6.26
C GLY A 261 -7.34 12.67 5.16
N SER A 262 -8.24 11.81 4.73
CA SER A 262 -7.97 10.74 3.78
C SER A 262 -7.42 11.24 2.44
N ARG A 263 -7.93 12.36 1.95
CA ARG A 263 -7.51 12.97 0.67
C ARG A 263 -6.04 13.36 0.70
N VAL A 264 -5.62 14.19 1.67
CA VAL A 264 -4.21 14.65 1.76
C VAL A 264 -3.28 13.49 2.02
N ALA A 265 -3.64 12.59 2.95
CA ALA A 265 -2.87 11.40 3.25
C ALA A 265 -2.66 10.53 2.00
N SER A 266 -3.69 10.36 1.15
CA SER A 266 -3.59 9.59 -0.10
C SER A 266 -2.69 10.23 -1.15
N PHE A 267 -2.58 11.56 -1.20
CA PHE A 267 -1.59 12.22 -2.07
C PHE A 267 -0.17 12.02 -1.55
N VAL A 268 0.03 12.16 -0.24
CA VAL A 268 1.35 11.95 0.36
C VAL A 268 1.79 10.49 0.20
N SER A 269 0.88 9.52 0.26
CA SER A 269 1.22 8.10 0.07
C SER A 269 1.82 7.79 -1.31
N LEU A 270 1.61 8.62 -2.33
CA LEU A 270 2.27 8.46 -3.64
C LEU A 270 3.79 8.61 -3.55
N THR A 271 4.31 9.27 -2.51
CA THR A 271 5.76 9.34 -2.26
C THR A 271 6.36 7.99 -1.90
N GLU A 272 5.54 6.99 -1.54
CA GLU A 272 5.95 5.60 -1.35
C GLU A 272 6.71 5.06 -2.55
N VAL A 273 6.26 5.39 -3.77
CA VAL A 273 6.94 4.98 -5.01
C VAL A 273 8.37 5.53 -5.07
N LEU A 274 8.55 6.79 -4.68
CA LEU A 274 9.87 7.42 -4.66
C LEU A 274 10.78 6.74 -3.62
N PHE A 275 10.25 6.47 -2.44
CA PHE A 275 10.99 5.74 -1.42
C PHE A 275 11.28 4.30 -1.83
N ALA A 276 10.35 3.60 -2.46
CA ALA A 276 10.57 2.23 -2.94
C ALA A 276 11.71 2.16 -3.97
N VAL A 277 11.75 3.12 -4.91
CA VAL A 277 12.86 3.24 -5.87
C VAL A 277 14.17 3.55 -5.16
N LEU A 278 14.17 4.46 -4.18
CA LEU A 278 15.34 4.78 -3.37
C LEU A 278 15.87 3.56 -2.61
N TRP A 279 14.99 2.82 -1.93
CA TRP A 279 15.36 1.63 -1.18
C TRP A 279 15.82 0.49 -2.09
N ALA A 280 15.18 0.29 -3.24
CA ALA A 280 15.60 -0.70 -4.23
C ALA A 280 17.02 -0.37 -4.77
N TRP A 281 17.30 0.91 -4.99
CA TRP A 281 18.66 1.32 -5.36
C TRP A 281 19.66 1.06 -4.24
N LEU A 282 19.37 1.46 -3.01
CA LEU A 282 20.30 1.34 -1.87
C LEU A 282 20.50 -0.10 -1.40
N LEU A 283 19.43 -0.90 -1.40
CA LEU A 283 19.44 -2.25 -0.80
C LEU A 283 19.59 -3.38 -1.83
N LEU A 284 19.26 -3.15 -3.10
CA LEU A 284 19.29 -4.16 -4.16
C LEU A 284 20.16 -3.73 -5.36
N SER A 285 20.73 -2.52 -5.32
CA SER A 285 21.46 -1.93 -6.45
C SER A 285 20.62 -1.81 -7.73
N GLU A 286 19.29 -1.77 -7.60
CA GLU A 286 18.36 -1.58 -8.71
C GLU A 286 18.24 -0.11 -9.08
N LEU A 287 18.98 0.33 -10.10
CA LEU A 287 18.87 1.70 -10.60
C LEU A 287 17.88 1.73 -11.78
N PRO A 288 16.77 2.49 -11.67
CA PRO A 288 15.83 2.62 -12.77
C PRO A 288 16.47 3.38 -13.94
N ARG A 289 16.11 3.00 -15.16
CA ARG A 289 16.54 3.71 -16.36
C ARG A 289 15.90 5.10 -16.44
N PRO A 290 16.55 6.09 -17.07
CA PRO A 290 15.98 7.43 -17.20
C PRO A 290 14.57 7.44 -17.81
N ILE A 291 14.29 6.59 -18.80
CA ILE A 291 12.96 6.47 -19.41
C ILE A 291 11.90 5.94 -18.43
N GLN A 292 12.29 5.03 -17.52
CA GLN A 292 11.42 4.52 -16.47
C GLN A 292 11.11 5.60 -15.42
N LEU A 293 12.09 6.47 -15.12
CA LEU A 293 11.86 7.63 -14.24
C LEU A 293 10.86 8.61 -14.85
N VAL A 294 10.99 8.91 -16.14
CA VAL A 294 10.03 9.76 -16.86
C VAL A 294 8.64 9.13 -16.86
N GLY A 295 8.57 7.84 -17.16
CA GLY A 295 7.32 7.08 -17.13
C GLY A 295 6.69 7.06 -15.74
N GLY A 296 7.49 6.85 -14.68
CA GLY A 296 7.06 6.90 -13.29
C GLY A 296 6.49 8.27 -12.90
N CYS A 297 7.16 9.35 -13.29
CA CYS A 297 6.65 10.71 -13.08
C CYS A 297 5.30 10.93 -13.80
N LEU A 298 5.12 10.41 -15.01
CA LEU A 298 3.86 10.50 -15.74
C LEU A 298 2.75 9.69 -15.07
N ILE A 299 3.04 8.49 -14.55
CA ILE A 299 2.05 7.69 -13.80
C ILE A 299 1.62 8.46 -12.54
N ILE A 300 2.57 8.97 -11.76
CA ILE A 300 2.28 9.72 -10.54
C ILE A 300 1.45 10.97 -10.87
N ALA A 301 1.85 11.75 -11.88
CA ALA A 301 1.11 12.93 -12.33
C ALA A 301 -0.31 12.56 -12.79
N GLY A 302 -0.45 11.46 -13.53
CA GLY A 302 -1.74 10.93 -13.97
C GLY A 302 -2.64 10.56 -12.80
N VAL A 303 -2.11 9.84 -11.81
CA VAL A 303 -2.85 9.47 -10.60
C VAL A 303 -3.25 10.71 -9.77
N VAL A 304 -2.37 11.70 -9.66
CA VAL A 304 -2.67 12.98 -9.01
C VAL A 304 -3.82 13.68 -9.71
N LEU A 305 -3.81 13.76 -11.06
CA LEU A 305 -4.89 14.38 -11.83
C LEU A 305 -6.22 13.64 -11.63
N VAL A 306 -6.22 12.31 -11.69
CA VAL A 306 -7.43 11.50 -11.43
C VAL A 306 -7.99 11.79 -10.04
N ARG A 307 -7.15 11.76 -9.00
CA ARG A 307 -7.58 12.03 -7.62
C ARG A 307 -8.03 13.48 -7.39
N SER A 308 -7.51 14.43 -8.15
CA SER A 308 -7.88 15.85 -8.02
C SER A 308 -9.25 16.18 -8.61
N ASP A 309 -9.77 15.36 -9.52
CA ASP A 309 -11.07 15.55 -10.17
C ASP A 309 -12.23 14.92 -9.38
N ASP A 310 -11.93 14.16 -8.33
CA ASP A 310 -12.92 13.59 -7.43
C ASP A 310 -13.19 14.56 -6.25
N PRO A 311 -14.24 15.44 -6.35
CA PRO A 311 -14.52 16.45 -5.32
C PRO A 311 -15.07 15.84 -4.03
N ALA A 312 -15.53 14.59 -4.06
CA ALA A 312 -16.22 13.94 -2.95
C ALA A 312 -15.35 12.94 -2.17
N GLY A 313 -14.03 12.82 -2.48
CA GLY A 313 -13.30 11.68 -1.95
C GLY A 313 -13.84 10.35 -2.53
N LEU A 314 -13.22 9.23 -2.19
CA LEU A 314 -13.76 7.91 -2.52
C LEU A 314 -15.20 7.78 -1.99
N PRO A 315 -16.11 7.03 -2.64
CA PRO A 315 -17.54 6.95 -2.27
C PRO A 315 -17.73 6.44 -0.84
N GLY A 316 -17.62 7.31 0.11
CA GLY A 316 -17.75 7.12 1.57
C GLY A 316 -17.71 8.45 2.31
N GLU A 317 -17.11 9.50 1.75
CA GLU A 317 -17.05 10.84 2.39
C GLU A 317 -18.27 11.72 2.07
N ALA A 318 -19.03 11.43 1.01
CA ALA A 318 -20.21 12.21 0.61
C ALA A 318 -21.43 12.07 1.56
N ALA A 319 -21.37 11.18 2.54
CA ALA A 319 -22.47 10.94 3.48
C ALA A 319 -22.38 11.77 4.77
N SER A 320 -21.25 12.43 5.04
CA SER A 320 -21.05 13.21 6.28
C SER A 320 -21.40 14.70 6.16
N ASP A 321 -21.60 15.22 4.94
CA ASP A 321 -21.86 16.65 4.70
C ASP A 321 -23.35 17.00 4.49
N VAL A 322 -24.26 16.05 4.72
CA VAL A 322 -25.69 16.39 4.77
C VAL A 322 -26.04 16.78 6.21
N GLU A 323 -25.90 18.05 6.53
CA GLU A 323 -26.53 18.64 7.70
C GLU A 323 -28.05 18.31 7.70
N PRO A 324 -28.59 17.89 8.82
CA PRO A 324 -30.03 17.76 8.96
C PRO A 324 -30.64 19.17 9.07
N TYR A 325 -31.17 19.67 7.96
CA TYR A 325 -32.06 20.79 8.06
C TYR A 325 -33.42 20.34 8.64
N ALA A 326 -33.75 21.01 9.79
CA ALA A 326 -35.00 21.14 10.51
C ALA A 326 -35.50 19.99 11.35
#